data_d4e4613d0df724d89f02d9f7db721267
#
_entry.id   d4e4613d0df724d89f02d9f7db721267
#
_cell.length_a   1.000
_cell.length_b   1.000
_cell.length_c   1.000
_cell.angle_alpha   90.00
_cell.angle_beta   90.00
_cell.angle_gamma   90.00
#
_symmetry.space_group_name_H-M   'P 1'
#
loop_
_entity.id
_entity.type
_entity.pdbx_description
1 polymer ?
#
loop_
_entity_poly.entity_id
_entity_poly.type
_entity_poly.pdbx_seq_one_letter_code
_entity_poly.pdbx_strand_id
1 'polypeptide(L)'
;MKKFESFFTRTHIAFILTAAITIAHFQAIAQQNPVSQHEKIALGVEQFITRQLESNQTDEFADNLLIDVTPVDSRIKIPDCSLPFEYDVDSATLTQSYLTVRVSCNDNNWYLFTTAKVTRTRTIVVTASMISPNTVISAGNV
;
A
#
# COMPACT_ATOMS: atom_id res chain seq x y z
N MET A 1 16.85 49.28 48.78
CA MET A 1 17.40 47.99 48.29
C MET A 1 16.37 46.80 48.29
N LYS A 2 15.04 47.02 48.34
CA LYS A 2 14.01 45.97 48.35
C LYS A 2 13.25 45.78 47.05
N LYS A 3 13.54 46.55 46.01
CA LYS A 3 12.82 46.50 44.70
C LYS A 3 13.52 45.65 43.61
N PHE A 4 14.72 45.20 43.83
CA PHE A 4 15.52 44.45 42.86
C PHE A 4 15.32 42.93 42.95
N GLU A 5 14.98 42.40 44.07
CA GLU A 5 14.76 40.95 44.26
C GLU A 5 13.44 40.43 43.67
N SER A 6 12.42 41.31 43.58
CA SER A 6 11.10 40.93 43.04
C SER A 6 11.09 40.75 41.53
N PHE A 7 12.05 41.33 40.82
CA PHE A 7 12.13 41.25 39.35
C PHE A 7 12.78 39.96 38.90
N PHE A 8 13.75 39.47 39.66
CA PHE A 8 14.49 38.25 39.33
C PHE A 8 13.63 36.99 39.51
N THR A 9 12.79 36.93 40.53
CA THR A 9 11.89 35.82 40.79
C THR A 9 10.77 35.68 39.79
N ARG A 10 10.28 36.81 39.24
CA ARG A 10 9.22 36.77 38.23
C ARG A 10 9.69 36.29 36.85
N THR A 11 10.94 36.62 36.49
CA THR A 11 11.53 36.14 35.21
C THR A 11 11.85 34.66 35.25
N HIS A 12 12.30 34.12 36.34
CA HIS A 12 12.56 32.67 36.45
C HIS A 12 11.30 31.81 36.46
N ILE A 13 10.20 32.28 37.05
CA ILE A 13 8.94 31.57 37.06
C ILE A 13 8.31 31.57 35.62
N ALA A 14 8.44 32.65 34.87
CA ALA A 14 7.97 32.72 33.50
C ALA A 14 8.77 31.77 32.58
N PHE A 15 10.07 31.65 32.79
CA PHE A 15 10.93 30.76 31.99
C PHE A 15 10.69 29.27 32.28
N ILE A 16 10.40 28.91 33.56
CA ILE A 16 10.08 27.53 33.93
C ILE A 16 8.71 27.09 33.36
N LEU A 17 7.72 28.01 33.33
CA LEU A 17 6.39 27.72 32.78
C LEU A 17 6.42 27.54 31.23
N THR A 18 7.24 28.28 30.53
CA THR A 18 7.38 28.12 29.06
C THR A 18 8.13 26.84 28.67
N ALA A 19 9.10 26.42 29.46
CA ALA A 19 9.83 25.16 29.26
C ALA A 19 8.94 23.92 29.51
N ALA A 20 8.01 23.99 30.46
CA ALA A 20 7.10 22.88 30.74
C ALA A 20 6.04 22.65 29.64
N ILE A 21 5.63 23.71 28.94
CA ILE A 21 4.62 23.62 27.85
C ILE A 21 5.23 22.99 26.59
N THR A 22 6.53 23.20 26.32
CA THR A 22 7.17 22.63 25.13
C THR A 22 7.43 21.14 25.22
N ILE A 23 7.56 20.57 26.41
CA ILE A 23 7.77 19.11 26.62
C ILE A 23 6.46 18.31 26.40
N ALA A 24 5.29 18.92 26.66
CA ALA A 24 4.01 18.22 26.53
C ALA A 24 3.59 17.97 25.05
N HIS A 25 4.22 18.62 24.07
CA HIS A 25 3.87 18.45 22.64
C HIS A 25 4.64 17.33 21.94
N PHE A 26 5.60 16.69 22.60
CA PHE A 26 6.48 15.70 21.95
C PHE A 26 6.01 14.24 22.14
N GLN A 27 4.88 13.99 22.80
CA GLN A 27 4.40 12.63 23.09
C GLN A 27 3.22 12.15 22.23
N ALA A 28 2.84 12.88 21.20
CA ALA A 28 1.86 12.41 20.23
C ALA A 28 2.57 11.65 19.08
N ILE A 29 3.50 10.75 19.40
CA ILE A 29 3.94 9.73 18.42
C ILE A 29 2.82 8.71 18.40
N ALA A 30 2.09 8.72 17.29
CA ALA A 30 1.01 7.79 17.01
C ALA A 30 1.43 6.36 17.41
N GLN A 31 0.64 5.72 18.28
CA GLN A 31 0.69 4.28 18.50
C GLN A 31 0.34 3.62 17.18
N GLN A 32 1.35 3.31 16.38
CA GLN A 32 1.18 2.41 15.25
C GLN A 32 0.89 1.04 15.85
N ASN A 33 -0.37 0.62 15.81
CA ASN A 33 -0.71 -0.76 16.12
C ASN A 33 0.19 -1.66 15.25
N PRO A 34 0.85 -2.66 15.82
CA PRO A 34 1.69 -3.55 15.04
C PRO A 34 0.83 -4.20 13.95
N VAL A 35 1.21 -3.98 12.69
CA VAL A 35 0.56 -4.59 11.53
C VAL A 35 0.57 -6.10 11.73
N SER A 36 -0.60 -6.72 11.66
CA SER A 36 -0.73 -8.17 11.86
C SER A 36 0.05 -8.93 10.78
N GLN A 37 0.48 -10.17 11.06
CA GLN A 37 1.16 -11.01 10.07
C GLN A 37 0.27 -11.26 8.83
N HIS A 38 -1.05 -11.39 9.02
CA HIS A 38 -2.02 -11.53 7.94
C HIS A 38 -2.04 -10.31 7.02
N GLU A 39 -2.02 -9.12 7.60
CA GLU A 39 -1.99 -7.86 6.86
C GLU A 39 -0.66 -7.65 6.14
N LYS A 40 0.47 -8.03 6.75
CA LYS A 40 1.79 -8.00 6.11
C LYS A 40 1.82 -8.87 4.85
N ILE A 41 1.20 -10.06 4.90
CA ILE A 41 1.10 -10.94 3.73
C ILE A 41 0.27 -10.27 2.64
N ALA A 42 -0.91 -9.72 2.96
CA ALA A 42 -1.76 -9.08 1.97
C ALA A 42 -1.05 -7.91 1.27
N LEU A 43 -0.44 -7.00 2.03
CA LEU A 43 0.35 -5.89 1.49
C LEU A 43 1.56 -6.36 0.67
N GLY A 44 2.25 -7.40 1.14
CA GLY A 44 3.40 -7.96 0.44
C GLY A 44 3.03 -8.61 -0.90
N VAL A 45 1.90 -9.32 -0.95
CA VAL A 45 1.36 -9.90 -2.19
C VAL A 45 0.97 -8.80 -3.19
N GLU A 46 0.26 -7.76 -2.74
CA GLU A 46 -0.12 -6.63 -3.58
C GLU A 46 1.12 -5.97 -4.21
N GLN A 47 2.11 -5.62 -3.40
CA GLN A 47 3.36 -5.01 -3.87
C GLN A 47 4.16 -5.93 -4.80
N PHE A 48 4.17 -7.23 -4.52
CA PHE A 48 4.86 -8.21 -5.35
C PHE A 48 4.21 -8.30 -6.73
N ILE A 49 2.88 -8.46 -6.80
CA ILE A 49 2.14 -8.53 -8.07
C ILE A 49 2.30 -7.24 -8.86
N THR A 50 2.20 -6.06 -8.22
CA THR A 50 2.43 -4.77 -8.88
C THR A 50 3.78 -4.76 -9.60
N ARG A 51 4.86 -5.10 -8.90
CA ARG A 51 6.20 -5.16 -9.49
C ARG A 51 6.32 -6.19 -10.63
N GLN A 52 5.66 -7.35 -10.50
CA GLN A 52 5.68 -8.37 -11.55
C GLN A 52 4.98 -7.89 -12.83
N LEU A 53 3.84 -7.22 -12.71
CA LEU A 53 3.10 -6.68 -13.85
C LEU A 53 3.87 -5.55 -14.53
N GLU A 54 4.44 -4.63 -13.75
CA GLU A 54 5.28 -3.54 -14.26
C GLU A 54 6.53 -4.07 -14.99
N SER A 55 7.23 -5.05 -14.38
CA SER A 55 8.48 -5.59 -14.96
C SER A 55 8.26 -6.39 -16.24
N ASN A 56 7.12 -7.04 -16.39
CA ASN A 56 6.79 -7.86 -17.56
C ASN A 56 6.05 -7.09 -18.65
N GLN A 57 5.81 -5.78 -18.47
CA GLN A 57 5.04 -4.94 -19.41
C GLN A 57 3.69 -5.55 -19.79
N THR A 58 3.13 -6.38 -18.92
CA THR A 58 1.89 -7.13 -19.17
C THR A 58 0.70 -6.20 -19.31
N ASP A 59 0.81 -4.99 -18.75
CA ASP A 59 -0.25 -3.98 -18.69
C ASP A 59 0.14 -2.65 -19.35
N GLU A 60 1.00 -2.68 -20.36
CA GLU A 60 1.47 -1.50 -21.11
C GLU A 60 0.32 -0.59 -21.60
N PHE A 61 -0.86 -1.18 -21.82
CA PHE A 61 -2.04 -0.46 -22.33
C PHE A 61 -3.13 -0.25 -21.27
N ALA A 62 -2.89 -0.60 -20.00
CA ALA A 62 -3.86 -0.34 -18.94
C ALA A 62 -3.69 1.08 -18.40
N ASP A 63 -4.78 1.87 -18.43
CA ASP A 63 -4.80 3.22 -17.84
C ASP A 63 -4.85 3.14 -16.30
N ASN A 64 -5.41 2.06 -15.76
CA ASN A 64 -5.53 1.85 -14.31
C ASN A 64 -5.47 0.36 -13.98
N LEU A 65 -4.71 0.07 -12.93
CA LEU A 65 -4.51 -1.27 -12.39
C LEU A 65 -4.97 -1.29 -10.93
N LEU A 66 -5.89 -2.21 -10.60
CA LEU A 66 -6.35 -2.45 -9.24
C LEU A 66 -6.07 -3.90 -8.87
N ILE A 67 -5.37 -4.11 -7.76
CA ILE A 67 -5.07 -5.43 -7.22
C ILE A 67 -5.82 -5.59 -5.89
N ASP A 68 -6.65 -6.60 -5.81
CA ASP A 68 -7.44 -6.96 -4.62
C ASP A 68 -6.98 -8.34 -4.13
N VAL A 69 -6.33 -8.38 -2.98
CA VAL A 69 -5.79 -9.60 -2.40
C VAL A 69 -6.82 -10.22 -1.45
N THR A 70 -7.17 -11.48 -1.68
CA THR A 70 -8.04 -12.22 -0.77
C THR A 70 -7.38 -12.33 0.60
N PRO A 71 -8.02 -11.84 1.68
CA PRO A 71 -7.47 -11.91 3.02
C PRO A 71 -7.21 -13.36 3.43
N VAL A 72 -6.07 -13.60 4.06
CA VAL A 72 -5.76 -14.90 4.66
C VAL A 72 -6.69 -15.13 5.85
N ASP A 73 -7.30 -16.31 5.93
CA ASP A 73 -8.19 -16.68 7.04
C ASP A 73 -7.46 -16.50 8.38
N SER A 74 -8.07 -15.74 9.28
CA SER A 74 -7.50 -15.42 10.60
C SER A 74 -7.24 -16.63 11.50
N ARG A 75 -7.84 -17.79 11.19
CA ARG A 75 -7.60 -19.07 11.87
C ARG A 75 -6.28 -19.73 11.46
N ILE A 76 -5.72 -19.34 10.32
CA ILE A 76 -4.42 -19.85 9.87
C ILE A 76 -3.34 -19.22 10.75
N LYS A 77 -2.58 -20.08 11.44
CA LYS A 77 -1.42 -19.62 12.22
C LYS A 77 -0.25 -19.33 11.28
N ILE A 78 0.15 -18.06 11.24
CA ILE A 78 1.30 -17.61 10.48
C ILE A 78 2.48 -17.56 11.45
N PRO A 79 3.61 -18.22 11.16
CA PRO A 79 4.78 -18.21 12.04
C PRO A 79 5.46 -16.85 12.02
N ASP A 80 6.24 -16.57 13.05
CA ASP A 80 7.20 -15.47 13.05
C ASP A 80 8.39 -15.88 12.19
N CYS A 81 8.60 -15.15 11.09
CA CYS A 81 9.71 -15.35 10.17
C CYS A 81 10.83 -14.38 10.50
N SER A 82 12.06 -14.89 10.68
CA SER A 82 13.25 -14.07 10.92
C SER A 82 13.65 -13.29 9.66
N LEU A 83 13.33 -13.84 8.49
CA LEU A 83 13.50 -13.21 7.19
C LEU A 83 12.16 -12.73 6.64
N PRO A 84 12.14 -11.76 5.72
CA PRO A 84 10.94 -11.37 5.00
C PRO A 84 10.28 -12.57 4.30
N PHE A 85 8.94 -12.55 4.16
CA PHE A 85 8.23 -13.53 3.36
C PHE A 85 8.70 -13.50 1.91
N GLU A 86 8.81 -14.67 1.31
CA GLU A 86 9.05 -14.81 -0.13
C GLU A 86 7.72 -15.04 -0.84
N TYR A 87 7.60 -14.45 -2.03
CA TYR A 87 6.41 -14.49 -2.86
C TYR A 87 6.77 -15.07 -4.22
N ASP A 88 5.94 -15.99 -4.70
CA ASP A 88 6.11 -16.63 -6.00
C ASP A 88 4.77 -16.71 -6.75
N VAL A 89 4.80 -16.47 -8.06
CA VAL A 89 3.66 -16.57 -8.97
C VAL A 89 4.11 -17.15 -10.29
N ASP A 90 3.28 -18.01 -10.89
CA ASP A 90 3.55 -18.51 -12.23
C ASP A 90 3.44 -17.35 -13.24
N SER A 91 4.56 -17.02 -13.88
CA SER A 91 4.65 -15.94 -14.88
C SER A 91 3.68 -16.15 -16.07
N ALA A 92 3.35 -17.39 -16.41
CA ALA A 92 2.37 -17.70 -17.46
C ALA A 92 0.94 -17.25 -17.10
N THR A 93 0.65 -17.03 -15.82
CA THR A 93 -0.67 -16.61 -15.35
C THR A 93 -0.83 -15.09 -15.21
N LEU A 94 0.23 -14.30 -15.36
CA LEU A 94 0.22 -12.85 -15.14
C LEU A 94 -0.78 -12.07 -15.99
N THR A 95 -1.22 -12.61 -17.12
CA THR A 95 -2.28 -12.01 -17.97
C THR A 95 -3.69 -12.32 -17.48
N GLN A 96 -3.86 -13.22 -16.52
CA GLN A 96 -5.15 -13.62 -15.98
C GLN A 96 -5.68 -12.58 -14.99
N SER A 97 -7.00 -12.60 -14.75
CA SER A 97 -7.66 -11.75 -13.75
C SER A 97 -7.52 -12.28 -12.32
N TYR A 98 -7.16 -13.54 -12.14
CA TYR A 98 -6.95 -14.16 -10.83
C TYR A 98 -5.59 -14.84 -10.82
N LEU A 99 -4.76 -14.45 -9.86
CA LEU A 99 -3.40 -14.96 -9.70
C LEU A 99 -3.33 -15.71 -8.37
N THR A 100 -2.77 -16.92 -8.40
CA THR A 100 -2.44 -17.65 -7.18
C THR A 100 -0.99 -17.36 -6.81
N VAL A 101 -0.79 -16.79 -5.62
CA VAL A 101 0.53 -16.45 -5.10
C VAL A 101 0.89 -17.40 -3.97
N ARG A 102 2.05 -18.00 -4.08
CA ARG A 102 2.67 -18.75 -2.99
C ARG A 102 3.41 -17.76 -2.10
N VAL A 103 3.11 -17.81 -0.81
CA VAL A 103 3.82 -17.06 0.24
C VAL A 103 4.57 -18.04 1.09
N SER A 104 5.86 -17.88 1.28
CA SER A 104 6.70 -18.80 2.04
C SER A 104 7.60 -18.11 3.05
N CYS A 105 7.94 -18.87 4.08
CA CYS A 105 8.88 -18.50 5.12
C CYS A 105 10.00 -19.55 5.14
N ASN A 106 11.19 -19.18 4.70
CA ASN A 106 12.26 -20.13 4.45
C ASN A 106 12.91 -20.71 5.71
N ASP A 107 12.90 -19.97 6.81
CA ASP A 107 13.51 -20.38 8.07
C ASP A 107 12.78 -21.54 8.77
N ASN A 108 11.51 -21.81 8.43
CA ASN A 108 10.73 -22.90 9.05
C ASN A 108 9.94 -23.76 8.05
N ASN A 109 10.27 -23.68 6.76
CA ASN A 109 9.64 -24.45 5.68
C ASN A 109 8.11 -24.33 5.62
N TRP A 110 7.57 -23.16 6.04
CA TRP A 110 6.15 -22.86 6.00
C TRP A 110 5.76 -22.16 4.71
N TYR A 111 4.59 -22.47 4.21
CA TYR A 111 4.01 -21.78 3.06
C TYR A 111 2.49 -21.81 3.08
N LEU A 112 1.88 -20.87 2.37
CA LEU A 112 0.46 -20.86 2.03
C LEU A 112 0.26 -20.36 0.59
N PHE A 113 -0.95 -20.55 0.08
CA PHE A 113 -1.39 -19.93 -1.16
C PHE A 113 -2.49 -18.93 -0.88
N THR A 114 -2.44 -17.77 -1.51
CA THR A 114 -3.50 -16.76 -1.52
C THR A 114 -3.80 -16.34 -2.95
N THR A 115 -4.96 -15.72 -3.16
CA THR A 115 -5.39 -15.27 -4.49
C THR A 115 -5.41 -13.76 -4.55
N ALA A 116 -4.87 -13.20 -5.63
CA ALA A 116 -4.98 -11.79 -5.98
C ALA A 116 -5.87 -11.64 -7.23
N LYS A 117 -6.88 -10.77 -7.15
CA LYS A 117 -7.68 -10.36 -8.31
C LYS A 117 -7.06 -9.12 -8.92
N VAL A 118 -6.75 -9.18 -10.21
CA VAL A 118 -6.19 -8.07 -10.98
C VAL A 118 -7.27 -7.52 -11.90
N THR A 119 -7.68 -6.28 -11.69
CA THR A 119 -8.62 -5.56 -12.54
C THR A 119 -7.86 -4.53 -13.35
N ARG A 120 -7.97 -4.64 -14.68
CA ARG A 120 -7.34 -3.75 -15.65
C ARG A 120 -8.42 -2.91 -16.32
N THR A 121 -8.27 -1.60 -16.27
CA THR A 121 -9.19 -0.66 -16.91
C THR A 121 -8.42 0.09 -17.99
N ARG A 122 -9.06 0.30 -19.11
CA ARG A 122 -8.50 1.03 -20.24
C ARG A 122 -9.56 1.92 -20.89
N THR A 123 -9.18 3.12 -21.25
CA THR A 123 -9.99 4.02 -22.06
C THR A 123 -9.93 3.55 -23.52
N ILE A 124 -11.09 3.33 -24.11
CA ILE A 124 -11.20 2.97 -25.53
C ILE A 124 -12.01 4.02 -26.27
N VAL A 125 -11.64 4.27 -27.52
CA VAL A 125 -12.39 5.13 -28.42
C VAL A 125 -13.51 4.30 -29.05
N VAL A 126 -14.73 4.80 -28.96
CA VAL A 126 -15.92 4.18 -29.58
C VAL A 126 -16.61 5.17 -30.51
N THR A 127 -17.34 4.65 -31.51
CA THR A 127 -18.11 5.50 -32.41
C THR A 127 -19.28 6.15 -31.70
N ALA A 128 -19.43 7.45 -31.84
CA ALA A 128 -20.53 8.21 -31.25
C ALA A 128 -21.89 7.95 -31.98
N SER A 129 -21.82 7.47 -33.22
CA SER A 129 -22.99 7.17 -34.06
C SER A 129 -22.68 6.08 -35.09
N MET A 130 -23.71 5.64 -35.81
CA MET A 130 -23.53 4.70 -36.91
C MET A 130 -22.64 5.32 -38.01
N ILE A 131 -21.60 4.58 -38.41
CA ILE A 131 -20.69 4.97 -39.49
C ILE A 131 -21.09 4.20 -40.75
N SER A 132 -21.38 4.92 -41.84
CA SER A 132 -21.70 4.32 -43.14
C SER A 132 -20.44 3.68 -43.77
N PRO A 133 -20.60 2.66 -44.63
CA PRO A 133 -19.49 2.09 -45.38
C PRO A 133 -18.70 3.17 -46.13
N ASN A 134 -17.38 3.04 -46.18
CA ASN A 134 -16.43 3.96 -46.85
C ASN A 134 -16.34 5.38 -46.21
N THR A 135 -16.87 5.59 -45.03
CA THR A 135 -16.68 6.84 -44.29
C THR A 135 -15.30 6.89 -43.67
N VAL A 136 -14.59 8.00 -43.82
CA VAL A 136 -13.31 8.22 -43.11
C VAL A 136 -13.61 8.54 -41.66
N ILE A 137 -13.00 7.79 -40.73
CA ILE A 137 -13.13 8.01 -39.28
C ILE A 137 -12.36 9.28 -38.90
N SER A 138 -13.03 10.19 -38.24
CA SER A 138 -12.46 11.45 -37.71
C SER A 138 -12.91 11.68 -36.29
N ALA A 139 -12.30 12.65 -35.60
CA ALA A 139 -12.65 13.02 -34.22
C ALA A 139 -14.14 13.44 -34.06
N GLY A 140 -14.86 13.73 -35.14
CA GLY A 140 -16.28 14.09 -35.05
C GLY A 140 -17.25 12.90 -35.07
N ASN A 141 -16.76 11.67 -35.32
CA ASN A 141 -17.59 10.45 -35.33
C ASN A 141 -17.11 9.36 -34.36
N VAL A 142 -16.20 9.72 -33.46
CA VAL A 142 -15.71 8.89 -32.32
C VAL A 142 -15.79 9.68 -31.02
#